data_1607d50e674fc48877c2aa65dea942de
#
_entry.id   1607d50e674fc48877c2aa65dea942de
#
_cell.length_a   1.000
_cell.length_b   1.000
_cell.length_c   1.000
_cell.angle_alpha   90.00
_cell.angle_beta   90.00
_cell.angle_gamma   90.00
#
_symmetry.space_group_name_H-M   'P 1'
#
loop_
_entity.id
_entity.type
_entity.pdbx_description
1 polymer ?
#
loop_
_entity_poly.entity_id
_entity_poly.type
_entity_poly.pdbx_seq_one_letter_code
_entity_poly.pdbx_strand_id
1 'polypeptide(L)'
;MQREIKFRGKRVDTGQWVYGYYVERFNNDHVIYASEIYNGDCFLVAYSVIPETVGQYTGLKSENGKAIYDGDIVVFEDMTSTESGYWERDCIGIVVWGEETAAFEVTNRLSAESYEVLSDCEVIGNIYEHTELLLEVSE
;
A
#
# COMPACT_ATOMS: atom_id res chain seq x y z
N MET A 1 12.47 0.00 19.67
CA MET A 1 11.35 0.57 18.93
C MET A 1 10.60 -0.56 18.22
N GLN A 2 9.28 -0.61 18.39
CA GLN A 2 8.47 -1.64 17.76
C GLN A 2 7.81 -1.07 16.51
N ARG A 3 7.90 -1.82 15.40
CA ARG A 3 7.21 -1.48 14.18
C ARG A 3 5.81 -2.10 14.20
N GLU A 4 4.81 -1.32 13.87
CA GLU A 4 3.45 -1.81 13.77
C GLU A 4 3.33 -2.77 12.58
N ILE A 5 2.86 -3.98 12.84
CA ILE A 5 2.60 -4.96 11.79
C ILE A 5 1.09 -5.01 11.57
N LYS A 6 0.65 -4.67 10.37
CA LYS A 6 -0.76 -4.53 10.05
C LYS A 6 -0.97 -4.82 8.57
N PHE A 7 -2.10 -5.42 8.27
CA PHE A 7 -2.47 -5.78 6.90
C PHE A 7 -3.82 -5.17 6.54
N ARG A 8 -4.09 -5.09 5.26
CA ARG A 8 -5.41 -4.76 4.75
C ARG A 8 -5.80 -5.79 3.70
N GLY A 9 -7.11 -5.93 3.47
CA GLY A 9 -7.62 -6.78 2.41
C GLY A 9 -9.06 -6.41 2.13
N LYS A 10 -9.55 -6.77 0.95
CA LYS A 10 -10.96 -6.55 0.59
C LYS A 10 -11.80 -7.73 1.03
N ARG A 11 -12.89 -7.44 1.71
CA ARG A 11 -13.84 -8.47 2.15
C ARG A 11 -14.48 -9.14 0.94
N VAL A 12 -14.60 -10.45 1.04
CA VAL A 12 -15.23 -11.24 -0.03
C VAL A 12 -16.70 -10.87 -0.22
N ASP A 13 -17.39 -10.56 0.88
CA ASP A 13 -18.85 -10.32 0.85
C ASP A 13 -19.24 -8.91 0.42
N THR A 14 -18.48 -7.89 0.80
CA THR A 14 -18.87 -6.50 0.54
C THR A 14 -17.91 -5.75 -0.38
N GLY A 15 -16.69 -6.24 -0.54
CA GLY A 15 -15.64 -5.53 -1.26
C GLY A 15 -15.05 -4.36 -0.50
N GLN A 16 -15.44 -4.16 0.76
CA GLN A 16 -14.89 -3.10 1.59
C GLN A 16 -13.55 -3.52 2.17
N TRP A 17 -12.68 -2.54 2.38
CA TRP A 17 -11.39 -2.77 3.00
C TRP A 17 -11.55 -3.03 4.50
N VAL A 18 -10.79 -4.01 5.01
CA VAL A 18 -10.64 -4.25 6.44
C VAL A 18 -9.15 -4.24 6.76
N TYR A 19 -8.83 -3.85 7.99
CA TYR A 19 -7.47 -3.65 8.46
C TYR A 19 -7.26 -4.42 9.75
N GLY A 20 -6.12 -5.11 9.88
CA GLY A 20 -5.81 -5.84 11.09
C GLY A 20 -4.77 -6.92 10.86
N TYR A 21 -4.99 -8.06 11.50
CA TYR A 21 -4.05 -9.19 11.45
C TYR A 21 -4.49 -10.18 10.39
N TYR A 22 -3.58 -10.47 9.47
CA TYR A 22 -3.85 -11.42 8.39
C TYR A 22 -3.47 -12.83 8.80
N VAL A 23 -4.38 -13.78 8.59
CA VAL A 23 -4.17 -15.19 8.89
C VAL A 23 -4.70 -16.04 7.73
N GLU A 24 -3.89 -16.99 7.31
CA GLU A 24 -4.32 -18.01 6.37
C GLU A 24 -4.73 -19.23 7.18
N ARG A 25 -6.02 -19.57 7.13
CA ARG A 25 -6.58 -20.70 7.86
C ARG A 25 -6.65 -21.94 6.95
N PHE A 26 -7.17 -23.04 7.48
CA PHE A 26 -7.34 -24.28 6.71
C PHE A 26 -8.25 -24.06 5.49
N ASN A 27 -8.03 -24.86 4.45
CA ASN A 27 -8.83 -24.84 3.23
C ASN A 27 -8.73 -23.53 2.43
N ASN A 28 -7.57 -22.90 2.45
CA ASN A 28 -7.33 -21.64 1.73
C ASN A 28 -8.25 -20.50 2.16
N ASP A 29 -8.65 -20.51 3.42
CA ASP A 29 -9.47 -19.45 3.98
C ASP A 29 -8.56 -18.32 4.48
N HIS A 30 -8.59 -17.20 3.79
CA HIS A 30 -7.77 -16.02 4.12
C HIS A 30 -8.63 -15.02 4.85
N VAL A 31 -8.23 -14.67 6.06
CA VAL A 31 -9.01 -13.77 6.91
C VAL A 31 -8.15 -12.65 7.48
N ILE A 32 -8.80 -11.53 7.77
CA ILE A 32 -8.21 -10.46 8.57
C ILE A 32 -9.05 -10.31 9.83
N TYR A 33 -8.36 -10.34 10.98
CA TYR A 33 -8.98 -10.10 12.28
C TYR A 33 -8.91 -8.61 12.57
N ALA A 34 -10.06 -7.97 12.56
CA ALA A 34 -10.18 -6.54 12.82
C ALA A 34 -10.78 -6.30 14.20
N SER A 35 -10.37 -5.21 14.84
CA SER A 35 -10.92 -4.81 16.14
C SER A 35 -12.25 -4.12 15.93
N GLU A 36 -13.29 -4.59 16.63
CA GLU A 36 -14.62 -4.03 16.59
C GLU A 36 -15.07 -3.71 18.01
N ILE A 37 -15.84 -2.66 18.18
CA ILE A 37 -16.36 -2.25 19.49
C ILE A 37 -17.86 -2.42 19.51
N TYR A 38 -18.34 -3.23 20.46
CA TYR A 38 -19.77 -3.44 20.71
C TYR A 38 -20.07 -3.22 22.18
N ASN A 39 -20.98 -2.32 22.47
CA ASN A 39 -21.44 -2.01 23.85
C ASN A 39 -20.26 -1.72 24.79
N GLY A 40 -19.24 -1.03 24.29
CA GLY A 40 -18.05 -0.68 25.07
C GLY A 40 -16.99 -1.74 25.18
N ASP A 41 -17.26 -2.96 24.68
CA ASP A 41 -16.29 -4.05 24.66
C ASP A 41 -15.61 -4.15 23.31
N CYS A 42 -14.32 -4.53 23.31
CA CYS A 42 -13.54 -4.70 22.09
C CYS A 42 -13.45 -6.18 21.74
N PHE A 43 -13.77 -6.51 20.49
CA PHE A 43 -13.72 -7.86 19.98
C PHE A 43 -12.87 -7.94 18.72
N LEU A 44 -12.24 -9.08 18.49
CA LEU A 44 -11.60 -9.37 17.22
C LEU A 44 -12.60 -10.14 16.35
N VAL A 45 -12.91 -9.59 15.20
CA VAL A 45 -13.85 -10.20 14.26
C VAL A 45 -13.08 -10.63 13.02
N ALA A 46 -13.27 -11.88 12.59
CA ALA A 46 -12.60 -12.40 11.40
C ALA A 46 -13.44 -12.09 10.16
N TYR A 47 -12.83 -11.47 9.18
CA TYR A 47 -13.46 -11.21 7.89
C TYR A 47 -12.71 -11.96 6.79
N SER A 48 -13.43 -12.74 6.00
CA SER A 48 -12.85 -13.41 4.84
C SER A 48 -12.51 -12.36 3.80
N VAL A 49 -11.29 -12.43 3.27
CA VAL A 49 -10.77 -11.45 2.33
C VAL A 49 -10.32 -12.13 1.04
N ILE A 50 -10.30 -11.35 -0.03
CA ILE A 50 -9.78 -11.78 -1.33
C ILE A 50 -8.26 -11.78 -1.23
N PRO A 51 -7.59 -12.95 -1.32
CA PRO A 51 -6.16 -13.04 -1.02
C PRO A 51 -5.29 -12.15 -1.90
N GLU A 52 -5.66 -11.95 -3.15
CA GLU A 52 -4.89 -11.11 -4.07
C GLU A 52 -4.87 -9.64 -3.67
N THR A 53 -5.81 -9.21 -2.80
CA THR A 53 -5.89 -7.82 -2.35
C THR A 53 -5.15 -7.58 -1.03
N VAL A 54 -4.65 -8.63 -0.39
CA VAL A 54 -3.98 -8.50 0.91
C VAL A 54 -2.63 -7.81 0.73
N GLY A 55 -2.41 -6.74 1.49
CA GLY A 55 -1.16 -6.01 1.48
C GLY A 55 -0.75 -5.61 2.88
N GLN A 56 0.54 -5.56 3.11
CA GLN A 56 1.09 -5.20 4.42
C GLN A 56 1.34 -3.69 4.51
N TYR A 57 1.09 -3.14 5.70
CA TYR A 57 1.48 -1.77 6.03
C TYR A 57 3.00 -1.66 5.98
N THR A 58 3.51 -0.66 5.27
CA THR A 58 4.96 -0.47 5.12
C THR A 58 5.64 0.02 6.40
N GLY A 59 4.87 0.51 7.34
CA GLY A 59 5.40 1.17 8.54
C GLY A 59 5.55 2.67 8.38
N LEU A 60 5.26 3.20 7.21
CA LEU A 60 5.41 4.62 6.91
C LEU A 60 4.05 5.26 6.59
N LYS A 61 3.96 6.54 6.85
CA LYS A 61 2.78 7.34 6.51
C LYS A 61 3.18 8.41 5.49
N SER A 62 2.23 8.76 4.63
CA SER A 62 2.43 9.84 3.67
C SER A 62 2.48 11.20 4.38
N GLU A 63 2.77 12.26 3.62
CA GLU A 63 2.84 13.63 4.17
C GLU A 63 1.59 14.04 4.94
N ASN A 64 0.43 13.58 4.50
CA ASN A 64 -0.84 13.92 5.15
C ASN A 64 -1.27 12.89 6.20
N GLY A 65 -0.37 12.01 6.63
CA GLY A 65 -0.61 11.06 7.70
C GLY A 65 -1.34 9.79 7.31
N LYS A 66 -1.51 9.53 6.03
CA LYS A 66 -2.18 8.32 5.55
C LYS A 66 -1.20 7.15 5.53
N ALA A 67 -1.58 6.02 6.11
CA ALA A 67 -0.74 4.81 6.11
C ALA A 67 -0.49 4.31 4.69
N ILE A 68 0.74 3.93 4.40
CA ILE A 68 1.15 3.44 3.09
C ILE A 68 1.21 1.92 3.12
N TYR A 69 0.49 1.26 2.21
CA TYR A 69 0.40 -0.19 2.12
C TYR A 69 0.98 -0.70 0.80
N ASP A 70 1.43 -1.95 0.81
CA ASP A 70 1.76 -2.68 -0.40
C ASP A 70 0.56 -2.62 -1.35
N GLY A 71 0.81 -2.29 -2.61
CA GLY A 71 -0.26 -2.13 -3.61
C GLY A 71 -0.78 -0.71 -3.77
N ASP A 72 -0.32 0.23 -2.94
CA ASP A 72 -0.72 1.64 -3.09
C ASP A 72 -0.08 2.27 -4.32
N ILE A 73 -0.83 3.18 -4.93
CA ILE A 73 -0.31 4.04 -6.00
C ILE A 73 0.03 5.37 -5.35
N VAL A 74 1.27 5.80 -5.51
CA VAL A 74 1.77 7.02 -4.88
C VAL A 74 2.33 7.98 -5.91
N VAL A 75 2.25 9.26 -5.58
CA VAL A 75 2.91 10.34 -6.32
C VAL A 75 4.07 10.83 -5.47
N PHE A 76 5.22 10.99 -6.07
CA PHE A 76 6.40 11.51 -5.39
C PHE A 76 7.17 12.41 -6.35
N GLU A 77 8.00 13.28 -5.80
CA GLU A 77 8.82 14.16 -6.59
C GLU A 77 10.18 13.51 -6.84
N ASP A 78 10.60 13.55 -8.09
CA ASP A 78 11.92 13.10 -8.47
C ASP A 78 12.73 14.33 -8.88
N MET A 79 13.72 14.66 -8.09
CA MET A 79 14.58 15.80 -8.37
C MET A 79 15.75 15.37 -9.24
N THR A 80 15.76 15.88 -10.46
CA THR A 80 16.80 15.54 -11.42
C THR A 80 17.78 16.72 -11.53
N SER A 81 19.06 16.45 -11.34
CA SER A 81 20.12 17.44 -11.54
C SER A 81 20.58 17.40 -13.00
N THR A 82 20.55 18.53 -13.66
CA THR A 82 21.01 18.68 -15.03
C THR A 82 22.08 19.76 -15.09
N GLU A 83 22.71 19.94 -16.24
CA GLU A 83 23.68 21.02 -16.46
C GLU A 83 23.05 22.39 -16.31
N SER A 84 21.74 22.51 -16.50
CA SER A 84 21.00 23.75 -16.35
C SER A 84 20.51 24.00 -14.94
N GLY A 85 20.76 23.08 -14.00
CA GLY A 85 20.28 23.17 -12.62
C GLY A 85 19.37 22.01 -12.26
N TYR A 86 18.55 22.23 -11.24
CA TYR A 86 17.60 21.24 -10.76
C TYR A 86 16.22 21.51 -11.32
N TRP A 87 15.51 20.43 -11.61
CA TRP A 87 14.09 20.53 -11.91
C TRP A 87 13.37 19.33 -11.29
N GLU A 88 12.13 19.57 -10.92
CA GLU A 88 11.30 18.60 -10.24
C GLU A 88 10.24 18.09 -11.21
N ARG A 89 9.87 16.84 -11.06
CA ARG A 89 8.72 16.29 -11.77
C ARG A 89 8.03 15.29 -10.90
N ASP A 90 6.71 15.23 -11.03
CA ASP A 90 5.90 14.28 -10.32
C ASP A 90 6.02 12.91 -10.98
N CYS A 91 6.29 11.91 -10.18
CA CYS A 91 6.36 10.53 -10.62
C CYS A 91 5.24 9.73 -9.97
N ILE A 92 4.67 8.81 -10.73
CA ILE A 92 3.66 7.89 -10.21
C ILE A 92 4.30 6.50 -10.12
N GLY A 93 4.15 5.87 -8.98
CA GLY A 93 4.70 4.54 -8.76
C GLY A 93 3.79 3.66 -7.95
N ILE A 94 4.14 2.39 -7.89
CA ILE A 94 3.41 1.37 -7.13
C ILE A 94 4.29 0.91 -5.99
N VAL A 95 3.72 0.84 -4.78
CA VAL A 95 4.41 0.30 -3.60
C VAL A 95 4.38 -1.22 -3.69
N VAL A 96 5.56 -1.85 -3.70
CA VAL A 96 5.71 -3.30 -3.81
C VAL A 96 6.76 -3.79 -2.83
N TRP A 97 6.70 -5.09 -2.51
CA TRP A 97 7.74 -5.74 -1.72
C TRP A 97 8.90 -6.13 -2.62
N GLY A 98 10.10 -5.64 -2.30
CA GLY A 98 11.31 -5.98 -3.04
C GLY A 98 11.96 -7.22 -2.45
N GLU A 99 11.91 -8.34 -3.16
CA GLU A 99 12.47 -9.59 -2.67
C GLU A 99 13.99 -9.54 -2.53
N GLU A 100 14.66 -8.85 -3.43
CA GLU A 100 16.12 -8.74 -3.39
C GLU A 100 16.62 -7.86 -2.25
N THR A 101 15.87 -6.80 -1.92
CA THR A 101 16.26 -5.84 -0.90
C THR A 101 15.62 -6.15 0.45
N ALA A 102 14.62 -7.03 0.49
CA ALA A 102 13.81 -7.33 1.68
C ALA A 102 13.20 -6.06 2.27
N ALA A 103 12.71 -5.17 1.41
CA ALA A 103 12.14 -3.89 1.81
C ALA A 103 11.02 -3.50 0.84
N PHE A 104 10.17 -2.59 1.30
CA PHE A 104 9.15 -2.03 0.41
C PHE A 104 9.79 -0.98 -0.49
N GLU A 105 9.40 -1.00 -1.74
CA GLU A 105 9.93 -0.11 -2.77
C GLU A 105 8.79 0.53 -3.54
N VAL A 106 9.07 1.68 -4.15
CA VAL A 106 8.18 2.30 -5.12
C VAL A 106 8.76 2.07 -6.50
N THR A 107 8.01 1.36 -7.35
CA THR A 107 8.44 1.09 -8.72
C THR A 107 7.89 2.18 -9.64
N ASN A 108 8.79 2.91 -10.29
CA ASN A 108 8.39 3.92 -11.26
C ASN A 108 8.00 3.21 -12.55
N ARG A 109 6.75 3.40 -12.95
CA ARG A 109 6.18 2.71 -14.09
C ARG A 109 6.85 3.09 -15.43
N LEU A 110 7.31 4.33 -15.54
CA LEU A 110 7.87 4.83 -16.80
C LEU A 110 9.31 4.38 -17.05
N SER A 111 10.10 4.29 -16.01
CA SER A 111 11.53 4.00 -16.13
C SER A 111 11.93 2.62 -15.61
N ALA A 112 11.00 1.88 -15.03
CA ALA A 112 11.25 0.59 -14.38
C ALA A 112 12.28 0.69 -13.24
N GLU A 113 12.51 1.88 -12.74
CA GLU A 113 13.40 2.11 -11.60
C GLU A 113 12.62 1.91 -10.30
N SER A 114 13.34 1.51 -9.27
CA SER A 114 12.77 1.32 -7.94
C SER A 114 13.39 2.31 -6.97
N TYR A 115 12.57 2.84 -6.09
CA TYR A 115 12.98 3.82 -5.08
C TYR A 115 12.54 3.35 -3.71
N GLU A 116 13.22 3.82 -2.68
CA GLU A 116 12.78 3.56 -1.31
C GLU A 116 11.44 4.26 -1.07
N VAL A 117 10.58 3.62 -0.29
CA VAL A 117 9.32 4.24 0.13
C VAL A 117 9.65 5.32 1.15
N LEU A 118 9.29 6.54 0.82
CA LEU A 118 9.55 7.70 1.68
C LEU A 118 8.23 8.32 2.13
N SER A 119 8.26 8.99 3.27
CA SER A 119 7.08 9.64 3.82
C SER A 119 6.70 10.94 3.11
N ASP A 120 7.51 11.39 2.15
CA ASP A 120 7.22 12.58 1.36
C ASP A 120 6.39 12.30 0.09
N CYS A 121 5.82 11.11 -0.01
CA CYS A 121 4.91 10.78 -1.10
C CYS A 121 3.46 11.00 -0.70
N GLU A 122 2.57 10.97 -1.68
CA GLU A 122 1.12 11.06 -1.46
C GLU A 122 0.46 9.83 -2.06
N VAL A 123 -0.41 9.18 -1.28
CA VAL A 123 -1.21 8.04 -1.76
C VAL A 123 -2.41 8.55 -2.53
N ILE A 124 -2.52 8.18 -3.80
CA ILE A 124 -3.63 8.62 -4.66
C ILE A 124 -4.61 7.49 -5.01
N GLY A 125 -4.28 6.26 -4.66
CA GLY A 125 -5.14 5.12 -4.93
C GLY A 125 -4.41 3.82 -4.69
N ASN A 126 -4.91 2.76 -5.30
CA ASN A 126 -4.28 1.44 -5.21
C ASN A 126 -4.51 0.64 -6.49
N ILE A 127 -3.73 -0.40 -6.70
CA ILE A 127 -3.78 -1.18 -7.94
C ILE A 127 -5.04 -2.01 -8.09
N TYR A 128 -5.84 -2.15 -7.05
CA TYR A 128 -7.05 -3.00 -7.08
C TYR A 128 -8.28 -2.23 -7.51
N GLU A 129 -8.28 -0.92 -7.31
CA GLU A 129 -9.44 -0.06 -7.57
C GLU A 129 -9.17 1.07 -8.55
N HIS A 130 -7.92 1.42 -8.77
CA HIS A 130 -7.54 2.63 -9.49
C HIS A 130 -6.54 2.37 -10.61
N THR A 131 -6.70 1.27 -11.32
CA THR A 131 -5.77 0.92 -12.41
C THR A 131 -5.73 1.97 -13.52
N GLU A 132 -6.79 2.74 -13.68
CA GLU A 132 -6.85 3.84 -14.65
C GLU A 132 -5.79 4.91 -14.40
N LEU A 133 -5.37 5.09 -13.14
CA LEU A 133 -4.32 6.06 -12.83
C LEU A 133 -2.98 5.66 -13.44
N LEU A 134 -2.75 4.36 -13.58
CA LEU A 134 -1.53 3.85 -14.19
C LEU A 134 -1.56 3.99 -15.71
N LEU A 135 -2.73 3.88 -16.32
CA LEU A 135 -2.89 3.99 -17.76
C LEU A 135 -2.64 5.41 -18.25
N GLU A 136 -3.05 6.41 -17.49
CA GLU A 136 -2.85 7.82 -17.85
C GLU A 136 -1.37 8.18 -17.95
N VAL A 137 -0.51 7.52 -17.21
CA VAL A 137 0.92 7.81 -17.16
C VAL A 137 1.67 7.11 -18.29
N SER A 138 1.09 6.10 -18.90
CA SER A 138 1.75 5.29 -19.92
C SER A 138 1.71 5.90 -21.32
N GLU A 139 1.10 7.04 -21.50
CA GLU A 139 1.06 7.74 -22.77
C GLU A 139 2.20 8.73 -22.98
#